data_258a866e8e8b55a9e3a57719cb42f114
#
_entry.id   258a866e8e8b55a9e3a57719cb42f114
#
_cell.length_a   1.000
_cell.length_b   1.000
_cell.length_c   1.000
_cell.angle_alpha   90.00
_cell.angle_beta   90.00
_cell.angle_gamma   90.00
#
_symmetry.space_group_name_H-M   'P 1'
#
loop_
_entity.id
_entity.type
_entity.pdbx_description
1 polymer ?
#
loop_
_entity_poly.entity_id
_entity_poly.type
_entity_poly.pdbx_seq_one_letter_code
_entity_poly.pdbx_strand_id
1 'polypeptide(L)'
;LGAMLLDEKVCEDVKLKLQPDDFYHHRHRIIYEAMLTLLEQNKGVDVTTVTAFLQDHKRISEIGGVEYILTIYESVATTAHTDHYIDMVLEKSISRLIINRAQELIEQGYSPETSTQDLIDAAEQKFSGLSRLNQGSDFKEINNVLVDFIKNVEKLSQSTGEVTGLTTGYTAL
;
A
#
# COMPACT_ATOMS: atom_id res chain seq x y z
N LEU A 1 7.99 -3.69 10.68
CA LEU A 1 9.28 -3.09 11.07
C LEU A 1 10.21 -4.10 11.72
N GLY A 2 9.78 -4.79 12.79
CA GLY A 2 10.62 -5.79 13.48
C GLY A 2 11.12 -6.90 12.54
N ALA A 3 10.26 -7.41 11.65
CA ALA A 3 10.64 -8.41 10.66
C ALA A 3 11.73 -7.91 9.68
N MET A 4 11.68 -6.62 9.30
CA MET A 4 12.71 -6.00 8.45
C MET A 4 14.06 -5.86 9.16
N LEU A 5 14.04 -5.60 10.47
CA LEU A 5 15.27 -5.57 11.29
C LEU A 5 15.86 -6.96 11.52
N LEU A 6 15.04 -8.01 11.41
CA LEU A 6 15.44 -9.39 11.64
C LEU A 6 16.00 -10.07 10.38
N ASP A 7 15.45 -9.76 9.22
CA ASP A 7 15.84 -10.36 7.93
C ASP A 7 15.69 -9.34 6.79
N GLU A 8 16.80 -8.99 6.17
CA GLU A 8 16.86 -8.03 5.07
C GLU A 8 16.08 -8.50 3.83
N LYS A 9 15.92 -9.81 3.62
CA LYS A 9 15.16 -10.35 2.48
C LYS A 9 13.70 -9.92 2.49
N VAL A 10 13.16 -9.68 3.67
CA VAL A 10 11.78 -9.22 3.87
C VAL A 10 11.60 -7.75 3.46
N CYS A 11 12.68 -6.97 3.46
CA CYS A 11 12.62 -5.53 3.23
C CYS A 11 12.05 -5.18 1.84
N GLU A 12 12.43 -5.92 0.80
CA GLU A 12 11.94 -5.66 -0.56
C GLU A 12 10.44 -5.93 -0.68
N ASP A 13 9.94 -7.03 -0.09
CA ASP A 13 8.52 -7.36 -0.11
C ASP A 13 7.69 -6.29 0.63
N VAL A 14 8.18 -5.83 1.80
CA VAL A 14 7.53 -4.78 2.57
C VAL A 14 7.54 -3.46 1.81
N LYS A 15 8.68 -3.08 1.19
CA LYS A 15 8.83 -1.85 0.40
C LYS A 15 7.85 -1.79 -0.77
N LEU A 16 7.58 -2.93 -1.41
CA LEU A 16 6.64 -3.00 -2.53
C LEU A 16 5.18 -2.81 -2.10
N LYS A 17 4.84 -3.18 -0.86
CA LYS A 17 3.46 -3.24 -0.39
C LYS A 17 3.05 -2.10 0.54
N LEU A 18 4.00 -1.53 1.31
CA LEU A 18 3.72 -0.51 2.32
C LEU A 18 4.36 0.83 1.97
N GLN A 19 3.68 1.90 2.38
CA GLN A 19 4.18 3.27 2.35
C GLN A 19 4.35 3.80 3.79
N PRO A 20 5.19 4.82 4.03
CA PRO A 20 5.37 5.40 5.36
C PRO A 20 4.05 5.83 6.03
N ASP A 21 3.09 6.36 5.25
CA ASP A 21 1.79 6.81 5.74
C ASP A 21 0.85 5.67 6.17
N ASP A 22 1.16 4.42 5.84
CA ASP A 22 0.41 3.27 6.32
C ASP A 22 0.61 3.03 7.81
N PHE A 23 1.68 3.56 8.39
CA PHE A 23 1.92 3.46 9.83
C PHE A 23 1.21 4.57 10.60
N TYR A 24 0.40 4.20 11.58
CA TYR A 24 -0.34 5.14 12.42
C TYR A 24 0.59 5.99 13.31
N HIS A 25 1.54 5.33 13.98
CA HIS A 25 2.45 6.01 14.88
C HIS A 25 3.57 6.73 14.12
N HIS A 26 3.73 8.02 14.38
CA HIS A 26 4.78 8.84 13.80
C HIS A 26 6.19 8.22 13.97
N ARG A 27 6.47 7.63 15.13
CA ARG A 27 7.74 6.93 15.38
C ARG A 27 7.99 5.78 14.39
N HIS A 28 6.94 5.02 14.04
CA HIS A 28 7.06 3.93 13.08
C HIS A 28 7.30 4.45 11.67
N ARG A 29 6.70 5.58 11.28
CA ARG A 29 6.96 6.24 9.99
C ARG A 29 8.43 6.64 9.88
N ILE A 30 8.97 7.31 10.90
CA ILE A 30 10.37 7.72 10.95
C ILE A 30 11.32 6.53 10.80
N ILE A 31 11.06 5.44 11.53
CA ILE A 31 11.88 4.24 11.45
C ILE A 31 11.78 3.61 10.06
N TYR A 32 10.58 3.53 9.49
CA TYR A 32 10.37 2.96 8.17
C TYR A 32 11.01 3.81 7.07
N GLU A 33 10.90 5.14 7.12
CA GLU A 33 11.60 6.07 6.22
C GLU A 33 13.12 5.88 6.26
N ALA A 34 13.68 5.72 7.47
CA ALA A 34 15.09 5.43 7.63
C ALA A 34 15.50 4.11 6.97
N MET A 35 14.70 3.05 7.15
CA MET A 35 14.93 1.75 6.52
C MET A 35 14.88 1.85 4.99
N LEU A 36 13.86 2.53 4.44
CA LEU A 36 13.74 2.73 2.99
C LEU A 36 14.96 3.48 2.43
N THR A 37 15.40 4.54 3.12
CA THR A 37 16.57 5.31 2.68
C THR A 37 17.85 4.46 2.70
N LEU A 38 18.03 3.60 3.71
CA LEU A 38 19.16 2.67 3.77
C LEU A 38 19.13 1.68 2.60
N LEU A 39 17.96 1.11 2.28
CA LEU A 39 17.77 0.21 1.13
C LEU A 39 18.11 0.91 -0.19
N GLU A 40 17.67 2.15 -0.39
CA GLU A 40 18.00 2.94 -1.58
C GLU A 40 19.50 3.22 -1.73
N GLN A 41 20.22 3.30 -0.61
CA GLN A 41 21.66 3.43 -0.57
C GLN A 41 22.41 2.10 -0.66
N ASN A 42 21.71 0.99 -0.88
CA ASN A 42 22.25 -0.37 -0.86
C ASN A 42 23.01 -0.71 0.43
N LYS A 43 22.51 -0.19 1.56
CA LYS A 43 23.02 -0.49 2.90
C LYS A 43 22.11 -1.50 3.59
N GLY A 44 22.70 -2.40 4.37
CA GLY A 44 21.95 -3.37 5.17
C GLY A 44 20.99 -2.69 6.15
N VAL A 45 19.86 -3.31 6.41
CA VAL A 45 18.83 -2.84 7.35
C VAL A 45 18.87 -3.72 8.59
N ASP A 46 19.49 -3.23 9.64
CA ASP A 46 19.54 -3.86 10.95
C ASP A 46 19.44 -2.80 12.07
N VAL A 47 19.39 -3.25 13.32
CA VAL A 47 19.27 -2.37 14.49
C VAL A 47 20.41 -1.35 14.53
N THR A 48 21.63 -1.74 14.18
CA THR A 48 22.83 -0.90 14.25
C THR A 48 22.79 0.18 13.17
N THR A 49 22.54 -0.21 11.93
CA THR A 49 22.53 0.71 10.79
C THR A 49 21.39 1.73 10.88
N VAL A 50 20.18 1.28 11.27
CA VAL A 50 19.02 2.16 11.48
C VAL A 50 19.27 3.13 12.64
N THR A 51 19.87 2.65 13.74
CA THR A 51 20.22 3.49 14.87
C THR A 51 21.24 4.57 14.48
N ALA A 52 22.32 4.19 13.81
CA ALA A 52 23.35 5.11 13.36
C ALA A 52 22.75 6.17 12.40
N PHE A 53 21.94 5.73 11.42
CA PHE A 53 21.27 6.62 10.49
C PHE A 53 20.40 7.68 11.21
N LEU A 54 19.59 7.24 12.18
CA LEU A 54 18.71 8.15 12.93
C LEU A 54 19.49 9.08 13.87
N GLN A 55 20.64 8.64 14.39
CA GLN A 55 21.54 9.49 15.18
C GLN A 55 22.19 10.57 14.32
N ASP A 56 22.74 10.21 13.17
CA ASP A 56 23.36 11.13 12.22
C ASP A 56 22.39 12.22 11.75
N HIS A 57 21.12 11.85 11.56
CA HIS A 57 20.05 12.78 11.18
C HIS A 57 19.35 13.46 12.36
N LYS A 58 19.84 13.26 13.60
CA LYS A 58 19.29 13.84 14.84
C LYS A 58 17.82 13.51 15.10
N ARG A 59 17.32 12.41 14.52
CA ARG A 59 15.92 11.97 14.67
C ARG A 59 15.72 10.87 15.73
N ILE A 60 16.79 10.39 16.35
CA ILE A 60 16.71 9.30 17.33
C ILE A 60 15.83 9.64 18.54
N SER A 61 15.81 10.91 18.98
CA SER A 61 14.96 11.37 20.08
C SER A 61 13.48 11.40 19.73
N GLU A 62 13.13 11.62 18.47
CA GLU A 62 11.73 11.65 18.00
C GLU A 62 11.07 10.28 18.13
N ILE A 63 11.85 9.20 18.00
CA ILE A 63 11.34 7.84 18.12
C ILE A 63 11.35 7.31 19.57
N GLY A 64 11.99 8.00 20.50
CA GLY A 64 12.12 7.57 21.91
C GLY A 64 13.43 6.84 22.21
N GLY A 65 14.46 7.05 21.39
CA GLY A 65 15.81 6.50 21.62
C GLY A 65 16.02 5.11 21.03
N VAL A 66 17.23 4.60 21.24
CA VAL A 66 17.66 3.27 20.73
C VAL A 66 16.83 2.13 21.33
N GLU A 67 16.42 2.28 22.59
CA GLU A 67 15.63 1.27 23.31
C GLU A 67 14.32 0.95 22.58
N TYR A 68 13.73 1.93 21.90
CA TYR A 68 12.50 1.69 21.13
C TYR A 68 12.74 0.82 19.89
N ILE A 69 13.88 1.00 19.22
CA ILE A 69 14.25 0.14 18.08
C ILE A 69 14.48 -1.30 18.56
N LEU A 70 15.15 -1.47 19.70
CA LEU A 70 15.35 -2.79 20.31
C LEU A 70 14.03 -3.44 20.69
N THR A 71 13.09 -2.68 21.28
CA THR A 71 11.74 -3.18 21.59
C THR A 71 11.01 -3.67 20.35
N ILE A 72 11.11 -2.94 19.23
CA ILE A 72 10.51 -3.37 17.95
C ILE A 72 11.18 -4.64 17.43
N TYR A 73 12.49 -4.73 17.50
CA TYR A 73 13.25 -5.91 17.08
C TYR A 73 12.86 -7.15 17.90
N GLU A 74 12.83 -7.03 19.23
CA GLU A 74 12.50 -8.12 20.14
C GLU A 74 11.03 -8.55 20.09
N SER A 75 10.14 -7.68 19.58
CA SER A 75 8.70 -8.00 19.45
C SER A 75 8.39 -9.07 18.42
N VAL A 76 9.36 -9.40 17.55
CA VAL A 76 9.17 -10.36 16.45
C VAL A 76 10.14 -11.51 16.60
N ALA A 77 9.61 -12.73 16.75
CA ALA A 77 10.42 -13.92 16.88
C ALA A 77 10.78 -14.58 15.53
N THR A 78 10.01 -14.28 14.47
CA THR A 78 10.15 -14.91 13.14
C THR A 78 9.59 -14.00 12.05
N THR A 79 10.17 -14.11 10.86
CA THR A 79 9.70 -13.41 9.65
C THR A 79 8.61 -14.17 8.88
N ALA A 80 8.29 -15.40 9.29
CA ALA A 80 7.38 -16.30 8.57
C ALA A 80 5.95 -15.72 8.37
N HIS A 81 5.53 -14.75 9.18
CA HIS A 81 4.20 -14.15 9.13
C HIS A 81 4.21 -12.71 8.61
N THR A 82 5.25 -12.31 7.90
CA THR A 82 5.40 -10.92 7.45
C THR A 82 4.25 -10.47 6.55
N ASP A 83 3.81 -11.30 5.61
CA ASP A 83 2.66 -10.99 4.73
C ASP A 83 1.40 -10.70 5.54
N HIS A 84 1.11 -11.52 6.54
CA HIS A 84 -0.02 -11.28 7.41
C HIS A 84 0.08 -9.94 8.18
N TYR A 85 1.28 -9.57 8.63
CA TYR A 85 1.49 -8.28 9.28
C TYR A 85 1.33 -7.11 8.32
N ILE A 86 1.77 -7.27 7.07
CA ILE A 86 1.56 -6.28 6.00
C ILE A 86 0.07 -6.06 5.78
N ASP A 87 -0.69 -7.15 5.61
CA ASP A 87 -2.14 -7.09 5.38
C ASP A 87 -2.86 -6.39 6.53
N MET A 88 -2.49 -6.69 7.77
CA MET A 88 -3.04 -6.01 8.95
C MET A 88 -2.76 -4.49 8.94
N VAL A 89 -1.55 -4.08 8.58
CA VAL A 89 -1.18 -2.66 8.51
C VAL A 89 -1.98 -1.97 7.41
N LEU A 90 -2.09 -2.56 6.24
CA LEU A 90 -2.87 -2.04 5.10
C LEU A 90 -4.34 -1.91 5.44
N GLU A 91 -4.97 -2.94 6.04
CA GLU A 91 -6.37 -2.90 6.46
C GLU A 91 -6.64 -1.71 7.38
N LYS A 92 -5.77 -1.50 8.39
CA LYS A 92 -5.92 -0.38 9.32
C LYS A 92 -5.61 0.97 8.66
N SER A 93 -4.68 1.02 7.71
CA SER A 93 -4.38 2.20 6.92
C SER A 93 -5.58 2.62 6.07
N ILE A 94 -6.16 1.69 5.31
CA ILE A 94 -7.35 1.93 4.48
C ILE A 94 -8.54 2.38 5.35
N SER A 95 -8.75 1.74 6.51
CA SER A 95 -9.81 2.14 7.43
C SER A 95 -9.65 3.59 7.89
N ARG A 96 -8.43 4.01 8.26
CA ARG A 96 -8.14 5.41 8.63
C ARG A 96 -8.36 6.36 7.47
N LEU A 97 -7.94 5.98 6.26
CA LEU A 97 -8.14 6.77 5.06
C LEU A 97 -9.62 7.03 4.79
N ILE A 98 -10.46 6.00 4.92
CA ILE A 98 -11.92 6.12 4.76
C ILE A 98 -12.51 7.08 5.81
N ILE A 99 -12.11 6.91 7.07
CA ILE A 99 -12.59 7.77 8.17
C ILE A 99 -12.21 9.22 7.91
N ASN A 100 -10.95 9.50 7.57
CA ASN A 100 -10.49 10.87 7.32
C ASN A 100 -11.24 11.51 6.13
N ARG A 101 -11.42 10.78 5.02
CA ARG A 101 -12.17 11.28 3.86
C ARG A 101 -13.63 11.55 4.18
N ALA A 102 -14.25 10.70 5.01
CA ALA A 102 -15.60 10.92 5.48
C ALA A 102 -15.72 12.19 6.35
N GLN A 103 -14.75 12.42 7.25
CA GLN A 103 -14.71 13.64 8.07
C GLN A 103 -14.57 14.88 7.21
N GLU A 104 -13.69 14.88 6.21
CA GLU A 104 -13.54 15.99 5.26
C GLU A 104 -14.83 16.27 4.49
N LEU A 105 -15.60 15.25 4.10
CA LEU A 105 -16.90 15.42 3.44
C LEU A 105 -17.95 15.99 4.38
N ILE A 106 -17.95 15.59 5.65
CA ILE A 106 -18.85 16.16 6.65
C ILE A 106 -18.57 17.66 6.82
N GLU A 107 -17.30 18.05 6.94
CA GLU A 107 -16.90 19.46 7.05
C GLU A 107 -17.33 20.26 5.83
N GLN A 108 -17.13 19.74 4.62
CA GLN A 108 -17.57 20.35 3.38
C GLN A 108 -19.10 20.51 3.31
N GLY A 109 -19.84 19.49 3.78
CA GLY A 109 -21.31 19.51 3.78
C GLY A 109 -21.93 20.54 4.72
N TYR A 110 -21.22 20.92 5.79
CA TYR A 110 -21.64 21.99 6.69
C TYR A 110 -21.23 23.39 6.21
N SER A 111 -20.40 23.50 5.17
CA SER A 111 -20.01 24.78 4.61
C SER A 111 -21.17 25.40 3.80
N PRO A 112 -21.58 26.62 4.12
CA PRO A 112 -22.69 27.28 3.39
C PRO A 112 -22.35 27.61 1.92
N GLU A 113 -21.09 27.55 1.54
CA GLU A 113 -20.61 27.84 0.19
C GLU A 113 -20.63 26.59 -0.72
N THR A 114 -20.80 25.40 -0.15
CA THR A 114 -20.75 24.14 -0.91
C THR A 114 -22.14 23.80 -1.45
N SER A 115 -22.27 23.70 -2.77
CA SER A 115 -23.51 23.22 -3.38
C SER A 115 -23.67 21.69 -3.20
N THR A 116 -24.90 21.19 -3.30
CA THR A 116 -25.18 19.77 -3.24
C THR A 116 -24.44 19.01 -4.35
N GLN A 117 -24.30 19.61 -5.54
CA GLN A 117 -23.60 18.98 -6.66
C GLN A 117 -22.09 18.88 -6.36
N ASP A 118 -21.49 19.95 -5.85
CA ASP A 118 -20.06 19.93 -5.47
C ASP A 118 -19.77 18.89 -4.39
N LEU A 119 -20.71 18.67 -3.46
CA LEU A 119 -20.56 17.65 -2.42
C LEU A 119 -20.63 16.22 -2.98
N ILE A 120 -21.51 15.99 -3.97
CA ILE A 120 -21.61 14.69 -4.66
C ILE A 120 -20.31 14.43 -5.42
N ASP A 121 -19.84 15.39 -6.22
CA ASP A 121 -18.62 15.27 -7.01
C ASP A 121 -17.39 15.04 -6.10
N ALA A 122 -17.31 15.74 -4.98
CA ALA A 122 -16.26 15.55 -3.97
C ALA A 122 -16.31 14.14 -3.35
N ALA A 123 -17.51 13.62 -3.07
CA ALA A 123 -17.69 12.27 -2.55
C ALA A 123 -17.20 11.21 -3.56
N GLU A 124 -17.64 11.33 -4.82
CA GLU A 124 -17.18 10.42 -5.88
C GLU A 124 -15.67 10.47 -6.06
N GLN A 125 -15.08 11.66 -6.10
CA GLN A 125 -13.62 11.82 -6.23
C GLN A 125 -12.87 11.21 -5.05
N LYS A 126 -13.29 11.48 -3.81
CA LYS A 126 -12.62 11.01 -2.60
C LYS A 126 -12.68 9.50 -2.43
N PHE A 127 -13.77 8.85 -2.85
CA PHE A 127 -13.96 7.41 -2.71
C PHE A 127 -13.66 6.62 -4.00
N SER A 128 -13.45 7.31 -5.13
CA SER A 128 -12.99 6.64 -6.34
C SER A 128 -11.63 5.99 -6.11
N GLY A 129 -11.49 4.75 -6.55
CA GLY A 129 -10.24 4.00 -6.43
C GLY A 129 -10.01 3.29 -5.10
N LEU A 130 -10.80 3.52 -4.03
CA LEU A 130 -10.68 2.74 -2.79
C LEU A 130 -10.91 1.24 -3.01
N SER A 131 -11.80 0.88 -3.93
CA SER A 131 -12.03 -0.51 -4.33
C SER A 131 -10.78 -1.20 -4.88
N ARG A 132 -9.87 -0.44 -5.48
CA ARG A 132 -8.60 -0.96 -6.01
C ARG A 132 -7.57 -1.16 -4.90
N LEU A 133 -7.62 -0.38 -3.83
CA LEU A 133 -6.73 -0.52 -2.68
C LEU A 133 -7.08 -1.76 -1.84
N ASN A 134 -8.36 -2.17 -1.85
CA ASN A 134 -8.84 -3.36 -1.13
C ASN A 134 -8.66 -4.67 -1.94
N GLN A 135 -8.42 -4.58 -3.23
CA GLN A 135 -7.88 -5.70 -3.98
C GLN A 135 -6.41 -5.77 -3.62
N GLY A 136 -6.12 -6.49 -2.52
CA GLY A 136 -4.76 -6.84 -2.15
C GLY A 136 -4.02 -7.19 -3.42
N SER A 137 -2.79 -6.77 -3.53
CA SER A 137 -1.96 -6.98 -4.71
C SER A 137 -2.00 -8.45 -5.12
N ASP A 138 -3.02 -8.83 -5.90
CA ASP A 138 -2.92 -9.93 -6.81
C ASP A 138 -1.85 -9.52 -7.85
N PHE A 139 -0.61 -9.45 -7.40
CA PHE A 139 0.53 -9.65 -8.28
C PHE A 139 0.39 -11.08 -8.79
N LYS A 140 -0.48 -11.26 -9.80
CA LYS A 140 -0.45 -12.47 -10.60
C LYS A 140 0.95 -12.52 -11.15
N GLU A 141 1.69 -13.57 -10.79
CA GLU A 141 2.99 -13.81 -11.40
C GLU A 141 2.84 -13.56 -12.90
N ILE A 142 3.75 -12.80 -13.48
CA ILE A 142 3.68 -12.40 -14.90
C ILE A 142 3.42 -13.62 -15.80
N ASN A 143 3.87 -14.79 -15.38
CA ASN A 143 3.58 -16.08 -16.02
C ASN A 143 2.07 -16.40 -16.05
N ASN A 144 1.33 -16.13 -14.98
CA ASN A 144 -0.12 -16.39 -14.93
C ASN A 144 -0.88 -15.40 -15.81
N VAL A 145 -0.45 -14.14 -15.84
CA VAL A 145 -1.00 -13.11 -16.74
C VAL A 145 -0.72 -13.44 -18.20
N LEU A 146 0.50 -13.90 -18.52
CA LEU A 146 0.87 -14.34 -19.87
C LEU A 146 0.08 -15.58 -20.30
N VAL A 147 -0.11 -16.56 -19.45
CA VAL A 147 -0.90 -17.75 -19.74
C VAL A 147 -2.37 -17.40 -20.01
N ASP A 148 -2.97 -16.51 -19.20
CA ASP A 148 -4.34 -16.05 -19.41
C ASP A 148 -4.46 -15.20 -20.68
N PHE A 149 -3.45 -14.37 -20.99
CA PHE A 149 -3.38 -13.61 -22.24
C PHE A 149 -3.29 -14.53 -23.45
N ILE A 150 -2.40 -15.51 -23.46
CA ILE A 150 -2.26 -16.49 -24.55
C ILE A 150 -3.56 -17.25 -24.76
N LYS A 151 -4.21 -17.75 -23.70
CA LYS A 151 -5.51 -18.43 -23.79
C LYS A 151 -6.60 -17.53 -24.39
N ASN A 152 -6.62 -16.25 -24.06
CA ASN A 152 -7.58 -15.30 -24.62
C ASN A 152 -7.29 -15.03 -26.09
N VAL A 153 -6.02 -14.88 -26.49
CA VAL A 153 -5.62 -14.72 -27.90
C VAL A 153 -5.97 -15.98 -28.70
N GLU A 154 -5.73 -17.18 -28.18
CA GLU A 154 -6.11 -18.44 -28.84
C GLU A 154 -7.63 -18.55 -29.02
N LYS A 155 -8.43 -18.18 -28.00
CA LYS A 155 -9.90 -18.11 -28.12
C LYS A 155 -10.34 -17.12 -29.21
N LEU A 156 -9.74 -15.94 -29.25
CA LEU A 156 -10.05 -14.93 -30.26
C LEU A 156 -9.64 -15.37 -31.66
N SER A 157 -8.53 -16.11 -31.80
CA SER A 157 -8.07 -16.62 -33.11
C SER A 157 -8.92 -17.79 -33.62
N GLN A 158 -9.58 -18.53 -32.73
CA GLN A 158 -10.48 -19.65 -33.10
C GLN A 158 -11.91 -19.18 -33.38
N SER A 159 -12.29 -17.97 -32.93
CA SER A 159 -13.60 -17.38 -33.21
C SER A 159 -13.59 -16.64 -34.56
N THR A 160 -13.55 -17.40 -35.64
CA THR A 160 -13.76 -16.87 -36.99
C THR A 160 -15.20 -16.44 -37.20
N GLY A 161 -15.51 -15.16 -36.97
CA GLY A 161 -16.77 -14.56 -37.41
C GLY A 161 -17.76 -14.13 -36.33
N GLU A 162 -17.43 -14.27 -35.04
CA GLU A 162 -18.26 -13.71 -33.97
C GLU A 162 -17.74 -12.33 -33.51
N VAL A 163 -18.70 -11.42 -33.31
CA VAL A 163 -18.43 -10.07 -32.83
C VAL A 163 -17.77 -10.14 -31.46
N THR A 164 -16.53 -9.65 -31.33
CA THR A 164 -15.71 -9.69 -30.09
C THR A 164 -16.13 -8.64 -29.06
N GLY A 165 -17.32 -8.06 -29.15
CA GLY A 165 -17.87 -7.05 -28.26
C GLY A 165 -19.35 -7.24 -27.98
N LEU A 166 -19.94 -6.35 -27.16
CA LEU A 166 -21.38 -6.29 -26.94
C LEU A 166 -22.07 -5.98 -28.26
N THR A 167 -22.96 -6.91 -28.72
CA THR A 167 -23.78 -6.66 -29.89
C THR A 167 -24.75 -5.53 -29.61
N THR A 168 -24.80 -4.52 -30.48
CA THR A 168 -25.76 -3.41 -30.38
C THR A 168 -27.20 -3.82 -30.69
N GLY A 169 -27.43 -5.07 -31.12
CA GLY A 169 -28.75 -5.58 -31.52
C GLY A 169 -29.28 -5.05 -32.86
N TYR A 170 -28.52 -4.22 -33.56
CA TYR A 170 -28.88 -3.75 -34.92
C TYR A 170 -28.30 -4.66 -35.97
N THR A 171 -29.17 -5.30 -36.76
CA THR A 171 -28.79 -6.28 -37.80
C THR A 171 -28.54 -5.68 -39.18
N ALA A 172 -28.63 -4.36 -39.33
CA ALA A 172 -28.32 -3.67 -40.60
C ALA A 172 -27.93 -2.20 -40.35
N LEU A 173 -26.75 -1.87 -40.75
CA LEU A 173 -26.32 -0.54 -41.24
C LEU A 173 -25.59 -0.79 -42.52
#